data_281a594f369758931500c389b65ce1ce
#
_entry.id   281a594f369758931500c389b65ce1ce
#
_cell.length_a   1.000
_cell.length_b   1.000
_cell.length_c   1.000
_cell.angle_alpha   90.00
_cell.angle_beta   90.00
_cell.angle_gamma   90.00
#
_symmetry.space_group_name_H-M   'P 1'
#
loop_
_entity.id
_entity.type
_entity.pdbx_description
1 polymer ?
#
loop_
_entity_poly.entity_id
_entity_poly.type
_entity_poly.pdbx_seq_one_letter_code
_entity_poly.pdbx_strand_id
1 'polypeptide(L)'
;NYSAGGNGGRGWNCTAPNSAGGLGGIGLSAHIGASRIFMGGGGGGGEGNNAVATDGGRGGGIIIIRANEIVTTGSCGQRTISANGQNSSNAGNDGAGGAGAGGSIVIQVNSWNIAATCEVLVRANGGNGGISNTGNAHGGGGGGGQGAVIYSITQPTTNTTTQTQNGNGGCDNNSSPC
;
A
#
# COMPACT_ATOMS: atom_id res chain seq x y z
N ASN A 1 8.51 -6.93 -14.90
CA ASN A 1 7.52 -7.47 -13.96
C ASN A 1 6.93 -6.29 -13.20
N TYR A 2 5.65 -6.03 -13.42
CA TYR A 2 4.91 -5.11 -12.57
C TYR A 2 4.75 -5.78 -11.20
N SER A 3 4.98 -5.08 -10.10
CA SER A 3 4.42 -5.53 -8.84
C SER A 3 2.90 -5.39 -8.99
N ALA A 4 2.27 -6.45 -9.41
CA ALA A 4 0.82 -6.44 -9.52
C ALA A 4 0.25 -6.23 -8.12
N GLY A 5 -0.67 -5.29 -8.00
CA GLY A 5 -1.58 -5.28 -6.86
C GLY A 5 -2.27 -6.64 -6.80
N GLY A 6 -2.62 -7.09 -5.61
CA GLY A 6 -3.36 -8.33 -5.45
C GLY A 6 -4.64 -8.31 -6.30
N ASN A 7 -5.00 -9.43 -6.85
CA ASN A 7 -6.31 -9.56 -7.46
C ASN A 7 -7.37 -9.38 -6.37
N GLY A 8 -8.44 -8.65 -6.67
CA GLY A 8 -9.62 -8.63 -5.81
C GLY A 8 -10.12 -10.05 -5.60
N GLY A 9 -10.58 -10.35 -4.39
CA GLY A 9 -11.20 -11.62 -4.08
C GLY A 9 -12.44 -11.84 -4.97
N ARG A 10 -12.67 -13.07 -5.36
CA ARG A 10 -13.92 -13.43 -6.03
C ARG A 10 -14.94 -13.80 -4.97
N GLY A 11 -16.04 -13.07 -4.90
CA GLY A 11 -17.22 -13.55 -4.21
C GLY A 11 -17.66 -14.86 -4.86
N TRP A 12 -17.80 -15.91 -4.10
CA TRP A 12 -18.09 -17.24 -4.66
C TRP A 12 -19.33 -17.86 -4.06
N ASN A 13 -20.32 -18.04 -4.89
CA ASN A 13 -21.39 -19.02 -4.69
C ASN A 13 -21.87 -19.47 -6.07
N CYS A 14 -21.95 -20.78 -6.29
CA CYS A 14 -22.38 -21.34 -7.55
C CYS A 14 -23.86 -21.07 -7.92
N THR A 15 -24.64 -20.49 -7.01
CA THR A 15 -26.08 -20.37 -7.15
C THR A 15 -26.64 -18.95 -7.11
N ALA A 16 -25.83 -17.93 -6.85
CA ALA A 16 -26.29 -16.55 -6.82
C ALA A 16 -25.21 -15.62 -7.38
N PRO A 17 -25.55 -14.49 -8.02
CA PRO A 17 -24.59 -13.47 -8.40
C PRO A 17 -24.03 -12.82 -7.12
N ASN A 18 -22.76 -12.96 -6.92
CA ASN A 18 -22.06 -12.40 -5.78
C ASN A 18 -21.19 -11.24 -6.24
N SER A 19 -21.09 -10.22 -5.40
CA SER A 19 -20.30 -9.04 -5.70
C SER A 19 -18.80 -9.34 -5.66
N ALA A 20 -18.11 -8.96 -6.71
CA ALA A 20 -16.66 -9.09 -6.78
C ALA A 20 -15.95 -8.04 -5.91
N GLY A 21 -14.82 -8.42 -5.32
CA GLY A 21 -13.93 -7.46 -4.66
C GLY A 21 -13.18 -6.60 -5.67
N GLY A 22 -12.84 -5.37 -5.27
CA GLY A 22 -12.06 -4.46 -6.08
C GLY A 22 -10.60 -4.91 -6.25
N LEU A 23 -10.03 -4.65 -7.41
CA LEU A 23 -8.62 -4.93 -7.68
C LEU A 23 -7.72 -3.99 -6.85
N GLY A 24 -6.61 -4.50 -6.34
CA GLY A 24 -5.58 -3.67 -5.72
C GLY A 24 -4.89 -2.77 -6.73
N GLY A 25 -4.42 -1.60 -6.28
CA GLY A 25 -3.65 -0.67 -7.10
C GLY A 25 -2.32 -1.27 -7.57
N ILE A 26 -1.95 -0.99 -8.81
CA ILE A 26 -0.71 -1.47 -9.40
C ILE A 26 0.46 -0.65 -8.85
N GLY A 27 1.45 -1.32 -8.26
CA GLY A 27 2.73 -0.75 -7.91
C GLY A 27 3.67 -0.76 -9.11
N LEU A 28 4.33 0.36 -9.36
CA LEU A 28 5.27 0.51 -10.48
C LEU A 28 6.73 0.45 -10.03
N SER A 29 7.01 -0.20 -8.89
CA SER A 29 8.35 -0.26 -8.28
C SER A 29 9.44 -0.76 -9.24
N ALA A 30 9.12 -1.72 -10.11
CA ALA A 30 10.05 -2.22 -11.12
C ALA A 30 10.40 -1.20 -12.24
N HIS A 31 9.62 -0.13 -12.36
CA HIS A 31 9.83 0.94 -13.35
C HIS A 31 10.37 2.23 -12.74
N ILE A 32 10.45 2.29 -11.41
CA ILE A 32 10.99 3.42 -10.68
C ILE A 32 12.51 3.32 -10.68
N GLY A 33 13.18 4.41 -11.03
CA GLY A 33 14.63 4.51 -11.05
C GLY A 33 15.05 5.97 -10.91
N ALA A 34 16.35 6.24 -11.00
CA ALA A 34 16.89 7.59 -10.83
C ALA A 34 16.28 8.63 -11.79
N SER A 35 15.76 8.19 -12.93
CA SER A 35 15.16 9.07 -13.95
C SER A 35 13.63 8.95 -14.09
N ARG A 36 13.00 8.06 -13.34
CA ARG A 36 11.55 7.83 -13.40
C ARG A 36 10.97 7.57 -12.02
N ILE A 37 9.98 8.35 -11.66
CA ILE A 37 9.21 8.20 -10.42
C ILE A 37 7.73 8.23 -10.75
N PHE A 38 6.93 7.48 -10.00
CA PHE A 38 5.49 7.37 -10.21
C PHE A 38 4.75 7.44 -8.90
N MET A 39 3.53 7.94 -8.95
CA MET A 39 2.56 7.71 -7.88
C MET A 39 2.10 6.25 -7.91
N GLY A 40 1.72 5.73 -6.79
CA GLY A 40 1.05 4.43 -6.72
C GLY A 40 -0.32 4.49 -7.40
N GLY A 41 -0.73 3.39 -8.03
CA GLY A 41 -2.07 3.26 -8.58
C GLY A 41 -3.13 3.20 -7.46
N GLY A 42 -4.29 3.78 -7.70
CA GLY A 42 -5.45 3.58 -6.82
C GLY A 42 -6.01 2.16 -6.93
N GLY A 43 -6.64 1.67 -5.89
CA GLY A 43 -7.41 0.43 -5.91
C GLY A 43 -8.80 0.63 -6.56
N GLY A 44 -9.38 -0.43 -7.07
CA GLY A 44 -10.74 -0.44 -7.59
C GLY A 44 -11.78 -0.54 -6.48
N GLY A 45 -12.96 0.02 -6.70
CA GLY A 45 -14.11 -0.20 -5.81
C GLY A 45 -14.57 -1.66 -5.85
N GLY A 46 -15.21 -2.12 -4.80
CA GLY A 46 -15.93 -3.38 -4.77
C GLY A 46 -17.24 -3.28 -5.56
N GLU A 47 -17.73 -4.40 -6.06
CA GLU A 47 -19.02 -4.46 -6.72
C GLU A 47 -20.15 -4.44 -5.68
N GLY A 48 -21.12 -3.56 -5.87
CA GLY A 48 -22.29 -3.43 -5.01
C GLY A 48 -23.55 -4.00 -5.68
N ASN A 49 -24.28 -4.83 -4.95
CA ASN A 49 -25.61 -5.27 -5.36
C ASN A 49 -26.75 -4.67 -4.52
N ASN A 50 -26.42 -4.14 -3.35
CA ASN A 50 -27.37 -3.47 -2.44
C ASN A 50 -26.80 -2.22 -1.75
N ALA A 51 -25.78 -1.61 -2.36
CA ALA A 51 -25.20 -0.31 -2.01
C ALA A 51 -24.38 -0.25 -0.71
N VAL A 52 -23.77 -1.35 -0.29
CA VAL A 52 -22.85 -1.41 0.87
C VAL A 52 -21.43 -1.86 0.52
N ALA A 53 -21.09 -1.85 -0.79
CA ALA A 53 -19.73 -2.00 -1.27
C ALA A 53 -18.85 -0.83 -0.81
N THR A 54 -17.54 -1.01 -0.85
CA THR A 54 -16.59 0.04 -0.45
C THR A 54 -15.71 0.51 -1.59
N ASP A 55 -15.29 1.77 -1.48
CA ASP A 55 -14.38 2.39 -2.45
C ASP A 55 -12.98 1.77 -2.38
N GLY A 56 -12.24 1.92 -3.47
CA GLY A 56 -10.83 1.58 -3.52
C GLY A 56 -9.96 2.58 -2.75
N GLY A 57 -8.84 2.10 -2.23
CA GLY A 57 -7.83 2.91 -1.54
C GLY A 57 -7.06 3.80 -2.51
N ARG A 58 -6.64 4.98 -2.05
CA ARG A 58 -5.80 5.89 -2.85
C ARG A 58 -4.38 5.37 -2.96
N GLY A 59 -3.74 5.58 -4.10
CA GLY A 59 -2.32 5.31 -4.28
C GLY A 59 -1.44 6.27 -3.48
N GLY A 60 -0.24 5.82 -3.13
CA GLY A 60 0.80 6.63 -2.49
C GLY A 60 1.33 7.71 -3.43
N GLY A 61 1.71 8.84 -2.87
CA GLY A 61 2.23 9.99 -3.61
C GLY A 61 3.72 9.89 -3.96
N ILE A 62 4.28 11.02 -4.37
CA ILE A 62 5.72 11.19 -4.62
C ILE A 62 6.29 12.10 -3.54
N ILE A 63 7.41 11.67 -2.94
CA ILE A 63 8.20 12.48 -2.00
C ILE A 63 9.59 12.63 -2.57
N ILE A 64 10.06 13.87 -2.72
CA ILE A 64 11.44 14.17 -3.12
C ILE A 64 12.06 15.03 -2.02
N ILE A 65 13.13 14.49 -1.41
CA ILE A 65 13.92 15.22 -0.41
C ILE A 65 15.27 15.49 -1.02
N ARG A 66 15.67 16.77 -1.05
CA ARG A 66 16.99 17.20 -1.47
C ARG A 66 17.58 18.09 -0.40
N ALA A 67 18.63 17.61 0.24
CA ALA A 67 19.28 18.32 1.33
C ALA A 67 20.78 17.97 1.40
N ASN A 68 21.56 18.75 2.13
CA ASN A 68 22.93 18.36 2.41
C ASN A 68 22.98 17.20 3.40
N GLU A 69 22.16 17.26 4.44
CA GLU A 69 22.15 16.27 5.51
C GLU A 69 20.73 16.07 6.05
N ILE A 70 20.41 14.84 6.45
CA ILE A 70 19.24 14.54 7.28
C ILE A 70 19.73 14.30 8.70
N VAL A 71 19.21 15.08 9.64
CA VAL A 71 19.60 15.04 11.05
C VAL A 71 18.37 14.76 11.91
N THR A 72 18.52 13.86 12.88
CA THR A 72 17.57 13.76 13.99
C THR A 72 18.32 13.95 15.31
N THR A 73 17.71 14.66 16.24
CA THR A 73 18.31 14.98 17.53
C THR A 73 17.34 14.72 18.69
N GLY A 74 17.89 14.45 19.84
CA GLY A 74 17.10 14.25 21.06
C GLY A 74 16.40 12.88 21.11
N SER A 75 15.41 12.79 21.95
CA SER A 75 14.55 11.60 22.12
C SER A 75 13.17 11.89 21.53
N CYS A 76 12.96 11.51 20.29
CA CYS A 76 11.75 11.82 19.56
C CYS A 76 10.95 10.58 19.13
N GLY A 77 11.40 9.39 19.50
CA GLY A 77 10.86 8.14 19.00
C GLY A 77 11.13 7.98 17.50
N GLN A 78 10.30 7.20 16.82
CA GLN A 78 10.45 6.99 15.38
C GLN A 78 9.81 8.11 14.55
N ARG A 79 10.54 8.66 13.60
CA ARG A 79 10.04 9.60 12.58
C ARG A 79 9.78 8.87 11.28
N THR A 80 8.74 9.24 10.58
CA THR A 80 8.31 8.50 9.37
C THR A 80 8.26 9.43 8.16
N ILE A 81 8.89 8.97 7.06
CA ILE A 81 8.72 9.49 5.70
C ILE A 81 7.87 8.45 4.96
N SER A 82 6.65 8.78 4.57
CA SER A 82 5.71 7.78 4.05
C SER A 82 5.04 8.18 2.76
N ALA A 83 5.15 7.32 1.75
CA ALA A 83 4.39 7.34 0.50
C ALA A 83 3.58 6.04 0.35
N ASN A 84 2.98 5.55 1.43
CA ASN A 84 2.17 4.35 1.40
C ASN A 84 0.89 4.54 0.59
N GLY A 85 0.41 3.45 0.00
CA GLY A 85 -0.96 3.33 -0.45
C GLY A 85 -1.92 3.25 0.73
N GLN A 86 -3.15 3.69 0.52
CA GLN A 86 -4.22 3.64 1.50
C GLN A 86 -4.85 2.25 1.55
N ASN A 87 -5.14 1.77 2.75
CA ASN A 87 -5.99 0.59 2.92
C ASN A 87 -7.40 0.90 2.40
N SER A 88 -8.09 -0.10 1.91
CA SER A 88 -9.53 -0.02 1.69
C SER A 88 -10.30 -0.34 2.96
N SER A 89 -11.55 0.13 3.03
CA SER A 89 -12.47 -0.20 4.11
C SER A 89 -13.11 -1.58 3.92
N ASN A 90 -13.52 -2.18 5.03
CA ASN A 90 -14.28 -3.43 4.99
C ASN A 90 -15.72 -3.16 4.50
N ALA A 91 -16.24 -4.01 3.66
CA ALA A 91 -17.62 -4.00 3.20
C ALA A 91 -18.56 -4.71 4.17
N GLY A 92 -19.78 -4.23 4.27
CA GLY A 92 -20.83 -4.79 5.14
C GLY A 92 -21.53 -6.00 4.54
N ASN A 93 -21.94 -5.92 3.28
CA ASN A 93 -22.72 -6.97 2.60
C ASN A 93 -22.54 -7.00 1.07
N ASP A 94 -21.44 -6.46 0.58
CA ASP A 94 -21.07 -6.43 -0.84
C ASP A 94 -19.60 -6.70 -1.01
N GLY A 95 -19.06 -6.56 -2.19
CA GLY A 95 -17.64 -6.65 -2.48
C GLY A 95 -16.86 -5.52 -1.80
N ALA A 96 -15.74 -5.83 -1.18
CA ALA A 96 -14.87 -4.84 -0.59
C ALA A 96 -13.89 -4.25 -1.62
N GLY A 97 -13.53 -2.98 -1.45
CA GLY A 97 -12.61 -2.29 -2.34
C GLY A 97 -11.17 -2.80 -2.22
N GLY A 98 -10.43 -2.70 -3.31
CA GLY A 98 -8.98 -2.94 -3.34
C GLY A 98 -8.21 -1.76 -2.77
N ALA A 99 -7.03 -2.01 -2.23
CA ALA A 99 -6.16 -0.99 -1.66
C ALA A 99 -5.33 -0.27 -2.71
N GLY A 100 -4.81 0.91 -2.36
CA GLY A 100 -3.87 1.64 -3.20
C GLY A 100 -2.45 1.09 -3.12
N ALA A 101 -1.70 1.22 -4.20
CA ALA A 101 -0.27 0.88 -4.23
C ALA A 101 0.59 1.95 -3.55
N GLY A 102 1.78 1.58 -3.08
CA GLY A 102 2.80 2.52 -2.62
C GLY A 102 3.32 3.40 -3.75
N GLY A 103 3.76 4.59 -3.42
CA GLY A 103 4.33 5.56 -4.35
C GLY A 103 5.84 5.55 -4.42
N SER A 104 6.45 6.71 -4.69
CA SER A 104 7.89 6.86 -4.81
C SER A 104 8.44 7.81 -3.77
N ILE A 105 9.58 7.45 -3.18
CA ILE A 105 10.37 8.33 -2.31
C ILE A 105 11.77 8.43 -2.90
N VAL A 106 12.24 9.66 -3.15
CA VAL A 106 13.60 9.94 -3.61
C VAL A 106 14.29 10.80 -2.57
N ILE A 107 15.41 10.31 -2.05
CA ILE A 107 16.20 11.01 -1.03
C ILE A 107 17.60 11.27 -1.60
N GLN A 108 17.85 12.56 -1.90
CA GLN A 108 19.10 13.05 -2.44
C GLN A 108 19.82 13.85 -1.35
N VAL A 109 20.69 13.19 -0.61
CA VAL A 109 21.45 13.80 0.48
C VAL A 109 22.92 13.41 0.40
N ASN A 110 23.78 14.18 1.03
CA ASN A 110 25.22 13.88 1.13
C ASN A 110 25.55 13.08 2.40
N SER A 111 24.75 13.24 3.47
CA SER A 111 24.99 12.54 4.74
C SER A 111 23.72 12.32 5.55
N TRP A 112 23.82 11.41 6.51
CA TRP A 112 22.80 11.10 7.51
C TRP A 112 23.42 11.15 8.89
N ASN A 113 22.74 11.82 9.83
CA ASN A 113 23.12 11.89 11.23
C ASN A 113 21.89 11.59 12.10
N ILE A 114 21.60 10.31 12.30
CA ILE A 114 20.37 9.85 12.92
C ILE A 114 20.66 9.35 14.33
N ALA A 115 20.08 10.03 15.32
CA ALA A 115 20.18 9.62 16.71
C ALA A 115 19.45 8.29 16.98
N ALA A 116 20.04 7.42 17.79
CA ALA A 116 19.44 6.12 18.15
C ALA A 116 18.08 6.24 18.86
N THR A 117 17.86 7.35 19.55
CA THR A 117 16.59 7.64 20.23
C THR A 117 15.58 8.37 19.37
N CYS A 118 15.90 8.56 18.08
CA CYS A 118 15.06 9.29 17.13
C CYS A 118 15.22 8.69 15.71
N GLU A 119 14.90 7.42 15.59
CA GLU A 119 15.03 6.64 14.35
C GLU A 119 14.18 7.17 13.19
N VAL A 120 14.60 6.89 11.96
CA VAL A 120 13.86 7.23 10.75
C VAL A 120 13.33 5.98 10.07
N LEU A 121 12.02 5.92 9.85
CA LEU A 121 11.36 4.93 9.02
C LEU A 121 10.97 5.56 7.68
N VAL A 122 11.51 5.01 6.58
CA VAL A 122 11.14 5.39 5.21
C VAL A 122 10.30 4.29 4.61
N ARG A 123 9.07 4.58 4.19
CA ARG A 123 8.17 3.53 3.72
C ARG A 123 7.32 3.92 2.51
N ALA A 124 7.21 2.98 1.57
CA ALA A 124 6.34 3.08 0.41
C ALA A 124 5.62 1.74 0.20
N ASN A 125 4.85 1.32 1.21
CA ASN A 125 4.12 0.05 1.20
C ASN A 125 2.80 0.20 0.43
N GLY A 126 2.33 -0.90 -0.16
CA GLY A 126 0.94 -1.01 -0.58
C GLY A 126 0.00 -1.08 0.63
N GLY A 127 -1.23 -0.62 0.44
CA GLY A 127 -2.30 -0.75 1.44
C GLY A 127 -2.93 -2.14 1.44
N ASN A 128 -3.64 -2.49 2.50
CA ASN A 128 -4.39 -3.74 2.61
C ASN A 128 -5.79 -3.59 2.00
N GLY A 129 -6.23 -4.59 1.25
CA GLY A 129 -7.59 -4.70 0.72
C GLY A 129 -8.64 -4.83 1.82
N GLY A 130 -9.85 -4.39 1.54
CA GLY A 130 -10.97 -4.49 2.47
C GLY A 130 -11.49 -5.93 2.60
N ILE A 131 -12.00 -6.26 3.76
CA ILE A 131 -12.64 -7.56 4.05
C ILE A 131 -14.14 -7.44 3.77
N SER A 132 -14.73 -8.46 3.19
CA SER A 132 -16.18 -8.58 3.11
C SER A 132 -16.71 -9.30 4.35
N ASN A 133 -17.44 -8.57 5.22
CA ASN A 133 -17.91 -9.06 6.53
C ASN A 133 -19.34 -9.59 6.48
N THR A 134 -19.67 -10.48 5.55
CA THR A 134 -21.06 -10.93 5.40
C THR A 134 -21.19 -12.45 5.54
N GLY A 135 -22.39 -12.92 5.85
CA GLY A 135 -22.72 -14.34 5.75
C GLY A 135 -22.87 -14.85 4.31
N ASN A 136 -22.77 -13.95 3.32
CA ASN A 136 -22.84 -14.26 1.90
C ASN A 136 -21.44 -14.22 1.28
N ALA A 137 -21.23 -14.97 0.24
CA ALA A 137 -19.94 -15.10 -0.43
C ALA A 137 -19.66 -13.87 -1.34
N HIS A 138 -19.27 -12.75 -0.73
CA HIS A 138 -18.81 -11.57 -1.47
C HIS A 138 -17.29 -11.45 -1.40
N GLY A 139 -16.68 -10.92 -2.44
CA GLY A 139 -15.22 -10.86 -2.59
C GLY A 139 -14.57 -9.82 -1.72
N GLY A 140 -13.49 -10.19 -1.05
CA GLY A 140 -12.56 -9.23 -0.42
C GLY A 140 -11.78 -8.44 -1.45
N GLY A 141 -11.29 -7.27 -1.10
CA GLY A 141 -10.48 -6.42 -1.97
C GLY A 141 -9.04 -6.92 -2.13
N GLY A 142 -8.42 -6.65 -3.26
CA GLY A 142 -7.00 -6.93 -3.49
C GLY A 142 -6.08 -6.00 -2.71
N GLY A 143 -4.94 -6.49 -2.26
CA GLY A 143 -3.89 -5.65 -1.68
C GLY A 143 -3.20 -4.77 -2.72
N GLY A 144 -2.74 -3.59 -2.35
CA GLY A 144 -1.97 -2.70 -3.22
C GLY A 144 -0.53 -3.18 -3.42
N GLY A 145 0.02 -2.92 -4.59
CA GLY A 145 1.43 -3.20 -4.89
C GLY A 145 2.38 -2.30 -4.11
N GLN A 146 3.61 -2.76 -3.89
CA GLN A 146 4.65 -1.95 -3.26
C GLN A 146 5.08 -0.77 -4.12
N GLY A 147 5.55 0.31 -3.47
CA GLY A 147 6.25 1.42 -4.10
C GLY A 147 7.76 1.25 -4.10
N ALA A 148 8.50 2.35 -4.23
CA ALA A 148 9.95 2.32 -4.20
C ALA A 148 10.56 3.49 -3.41
N VAL A 149 11.73 3.23 -2.84
CA VAL A 149 12.58 4.24 -2.20
C VAL A 149 13.94 4.24 -2.91
N ILE A 150 14.39 5.44 -3.30
CA ILE A 150 15.65 5.66 -4.01
C ILE A 150 16.51 6.59 -3.15
N TYR A 151 17.74 6.17 -2.92
CA TYR A 151 18.76 6.94 -2.22
C TYR A 151 19.86 7.37 -3.19
N SER A 152 20.34 8.62 -3.07
CA SER A 152 21.51 9.11 -3.84
C SER A 152 22.84 8.56 -3.35
N ILE A 153 22.89 8.19 -2.08
CA ILE A 153 24.01 7.50 -1.43
C ILE A 153 23.51 6.21 -0.82
N THR A 154 24.39 5.32 -0.41
CA THR A 154 24.00 4.09 0.27
C THR A 154 23.08 4.40 1.45
N GLN A 155 21.97 3.67 1.54
CA GLN A 155 21.07 3.78 2.67
C GLN A 155 21.83 3.62 3.99
N PRO A 156 21.60 4.48 4.99
CA PRO A 156 22.22 4.30 6.29
C PRO A 156 21.75 2.99 6.93
N THR A 157 22.66 2.22 7.48
CA THR A 157 22.41 0.94 8.12
C THR A 157 22.06 1.09 9.60
N THR A 158 22.27 2.27 10.18
CA THR A 158 22.06 2.56 11.59
C THR A 158 20.88 3.51 11.75
N ASN A 159 19.98 3.18 12.65
CA ASN A 159 18.84 4.01 13.06
C ASN A 159 17.91 4.44 11.90
N THR A 160 17.99 3.75 10.76
CA THR A 160 17.13 4.00 9.59
C THR A 160 16.63 2.69 9.00
N THR A 161 15.32 2.57 8.85
CA THR A 161 14.66 1.39 8.27
C THR A 161 13.93 1.80 7.00
N THR A 162 14.05 0.98 5.95
CA THR A 162 13.27 1.13 4.71
C THR A 162 12.31 -0.03 4.56
N GLN A 163 11.07 0.28 4.20
CA GLN A 163 10.02 -0.72 3.96
C GLN A 163 9.33 -0.45 2.62
N THR A 164 9.32 -1.47 1.76
CA THR A 164 8.57 -1.49 0.50
C THR A 164 7.95 -2.88 0.35
N GLN A 165 6.71 -3.03 0.77
CA GLN A 165 6.00 -4.30 0.80
C GLN A 165 4.66 -4.18 0.08
N ASN A 166 4.22 -5.26 -0.55
CA ASN A 166 2.84 -5.35 -1.01
C ASN A 166 1.89 -5.37 0.19
N GLY A 167 0.71 -4.81 0.01
CA GLY A 167 -0.38 -5.00 0.96
C GLY A 167 -1.00 -6.38 0.84
N ASN A 168 -1.67 -6.82 1.88
CA ASN A 168 -2.43 -8.06 1.89
C ASN A 168 -3.78 -7.88 1.19
N GLY A 169 -4.26 -8.93 0.53
CA GLY A 169 -5.66 -8.98 0.11
C GLY A 169 -6.58 -9.09 1.31
N GLY A 170 -7.79 -8.58 1.17
CA GLY A 170 -8.88 -8.83 2.11
C GLY A 170 -9.48 -10.22 1.87
N CYS A 171 -10.18 -10.71 2.88
CA CYS A 171 -10.84 -12.00 2.86
C CYS A 171 -12.28 -11.88 2.41
N ASP A 172 -12.78 -12.89 1.76
CA ASP A 172 -14.21 -13.15 1.70
C ASP A 172 -14.64 -14.00 2.91
N ASN A 173 -15.87 -13.85 3.35
CA ASN A 173 -16.35 -14.47 4.60
C ASN A 173 -16.46 -16.01 4.55
N ASN A 174 -16.21 -16.63 3.38
CA ASN A 174 -16.30 -18.08 3.18
C ASN A 174 -14.95 -18.73 2.84
N SER A 175 -13.89 -17.97 2.70
CA SER A 175 -12.54 -18.52 2.51
C SER A 175 -11.71 -18.34 3.77
N SER A 176 -11.38 -19.43 4.39
CA SER A 176 -10.35 -19.52 5.41
C SER A 176 -9.15 -20.23 4.79
N PRO A 177 -7.93 -19.74 4.97
CA PRO A 177 -7.52 -18.57 5.76
C PRO A 177 -7.35 -17.30 4.91
N CYS A 178 -7.55 -16.16 5.55
CA CYS A 178 -7.06 -14.90 5.03
C CYS A 178 -5.53 -14.88 5.00
#